data_714c8d19b12adcf607b44c6ba6edc468
#
_entry.id   714c8d19b12adcf607b44c6ba6edc468
#
_cell.length_a   1.000
_cell.length_b   1.000
_cell.length_c   1.000
_cell.angle_alpha   90.00
_cell.angle_beta   90.00
_cell.angle_gamma   90.00
#
_symmetry.space_group_name_H-M   'P 1'
#
loop_
_entity.id
_entity.type
_entity.pdbx_description
1 polymer ?
#
loop_
_entity_poly.entity_id
_entity_poly.type
_entity_poly.pdbx_seq_one_letter_code
_entity_poly.pdbx_strand_id
1 'polypeptide(L)'
;KEWRDDPDGYESRRFSHVINPFEIPSHWQVVRGFDFGYAKPFSVGWYAVDEKGVMYRIAEYYGCTGTPNEGIKITPQEIAANIREMERTHPLLKDREIYGIADPSIFDKSRGESVAGMMEQHPYYVLWEKGDNTRLAGKMQFHYRLAFDREGKAMFYCFKTCKHFIRTIPNLVYDESRVEDIDTNGEDHIYDECRYVFMSKPIAKPRQIERFLPPEDPLDLYAEERNSDKYEFYRI
;
A
#
# COMPACT_ATOMS: atom_id res chain seq x y z
N LYS A 1 -12.52 7.54 8.23
CA LYS A 1 -11.84 6.84 7.11
C LYS A 1 -10.76 7.76 6.57
N GLU A 2 -9.52 7.27 6.51
CA GLU A 2 -8.37 8.08 6.06
C GLU A 2 -8.31 8.15 4.52
N TRP A 3 -8.76 7.09 3.82
CA TRP A 3 -8.81 7.07 2.36
C TRP A 3 -9.75 8.14 1.80
N ARG A 4 -9.25 8.92 0.86
CA ARG A 4 -10.03 9.91 0.10
C ARG A 4 -9.79 9.75 -1.40
N ASP A 5 -10.86 9.73 -2.14
CA ASP A 5 -10.92 9.83 -3.58
C ASP A 5 -11.70 11.10 -3.92
N ASP A 6 -10.99 12.19 -4.13
CA ASP A 6 -11.55 13.51 -4.41
C ASP A 6 -11.02 14.01 -5.77
N PRO A 7 -11.87 14.08 -6.80
CA PRO A 7 -11.47 14.52 -8.13
C PRO A 7 -10.83 15.92 -8.17
N ASP A 8 -11.21 16.83 -7.30
CA ASP A 8 -10.64 18.18 -7.20
C ASP A 8 -9.17 18.15 -6.74
N GLY A 9 -8.78 17.07 -6.06
CA GLY A 9 -7.42 16.83 -5.60
C GLY A 9 -6.52 16.10 -6.58
N TYR A 10 -7.02 15.58 -7.71
CA TYR A 10 -6.25 14.71 -8.61
C TYR A 10 -5.04 15.41 -9.23
N GLU A 11 -5.16 16.65 -9.60
CA GLU A 11 -4.08 17.42 -10.20
C GLU A 11 -3.16 18.04 -9.14
N SER A 12 -3.77 18.63 -8.11
CA SER A 12 -3.03 19.30 -7.03
C SER A 12 -2.30 18.33 -6.10
N ARG A 13 -2.69 17.04 -6.09
CA ARG A 13 -2.21 16.00 -5.16
C ARG A 13 -2.39 16.39 -3.69
N ARG A 14 -3.53 17.03 -3.40
CA ARG A 14 -3.85 17.53 -2.05
C ARG A 14 -5.23 17.03 -1.65
N PHE A 15 -5.33 16.52 -0.42
CA PHE A 15 -6.56 15.98 0.17
C PHE A 15 -7.23 14.87 -0.65
N SER A 16 -6.52 14.26 -1.61
CA SER A 16 -6.92 13.08 -2.36
C SER A 16 -5.75 12.11 -2.48
N HIS A 17 -6.02 10.82 -2.29
CA HIS A 17 -5.03 9.75 -2.53
C HIS A 17 -5.05 9.28 -3.98
N VAL A 18 -6.15 9.51 -4.68
CA VAL A 18 -6.24 9.27 -6.13
C VAL A 18 -5.72 10.48 -6.87
N ILE A 19 -4.87 10.25 -7.85
CA ILE A 19 -4.23 11.31 -8.63
C ILE A 19 -4.19 10.97 -10.12
N ASN A 20 -4.03 11.99 -10.95
CA ASN A 20 -3.77 11.81 -12.36
C ASN A 20 -2.42 11.12 -12.57
N PRO A 21 -2.31 10.15 -13.53
CA PRO A 21 -1.02 9.60 -13.94
C PRO A 21 -0.07 10.68 -14.42
N PHE A 22 1.22 10.50 -14.13
CA PHE A 22 2.30 11.33 -14.60
C PHE A 22 3.51 10.46 -14.98
N GLU A 23 4.45 11.00 -15.70
CA GLU A 23 5.67 10.31 -16.08
C GLU A 23 6.56 10.09 -14.85
N ILE A 24 6.90 8.83 -14.56
CA ILE A 24 7.72 8.49 -13.42
C ILE A 24 9.19 8.73 -13.75
N PRO A 25 9.92 9.57 -12.98
CA PRO A 25 11.35 9.78 -13.19
C PRO A 25 12.14 8.47 -13.23
N SER A 26 13.12 8.36 -14.11
CA SER A 26 13.87 7.11 -14.34
C SER A 26 14.65 6.65 -13.10
N HIS A 27 15.08 7.59 -12.26
CA HIS A 27 15.84 7.31 -11.03
C HIS A 27 14.98 6.87 -9.85
N TRP A 28 13.63 6.95 -9.95
CA TRP A 28 12.78 6.44 -8.90
C TRP A 28 12.75 4.91 -8.93
N GLN A 29 12.91 4.32 -7.76
CA GLN A 29 12.80 2.87 -7.61
C GLN A 29 11.37 2.41 -7.87
N VAL A 30 11.21 1.29 -8.58
CA VAL A 30 9.92 0.62 -8.76
C VAL A 30 9.93 -0.70 -8.01
N VAL A 31 8.93 -0.90 -7.16
CA VAL A 31 8.70 -2.12 -6.38
C VAL A 31 7.43 -2.78 -6.87
N ARG A 32 7.42 -4.10 -6.95
CA ARG A 32 6.26 -4.91 -7.28
C ARG A 32 5.81 -5.69 -6.04
N GLY A 33 4.52 -5.59 -5.69
CA GLY A 33 3.88 -6.40 -4.66
C GLY A 33 3.12 -7.57 -5.25
N PHE A 34 2.96 -8.67 -4.49
CA PHE A 34 2.18 -9.82 -4.91
C PHE A 34 1.49 -10.51 -3.73
N ASP A 35 0.21 -10.77 -3.90
CA ASP A 35 -0.61 -11.68 -3.09
C ASP A 35 -1.24 -12.74 -4.00
N PHE A 36 -0.97 -14.02 -3.72
CA PHE A 36 -1.41 -15.12 -4.60
C PHE A 36 -2.82 -15.60 -4.25
N GLY A 37 -3.65 -15.74 -5.26
CA GLY A 37 -4.94 -16.40 -5.19
C GLY A 37 -5.20 -17.25 -6.46
N TYR A 38 -5.91 -18.36 -6.31
CA TYR A 38 -6.37 -19.19 -7.42
C TYR A 38 -7.89 -19.16 -7.53
N ALA A 39 -8.60 -19.66 -6.53
CA ALA A 39 -10.06 -19.55 -6.43
C ALA A 39 -10.50 -18.14 -5.97
N LYS A 40 -9.68 -17.49 -5.18
CA LYS A 40 -9.74 -16.08 -4.83
C LYS A 40 -8.89 -15.27 -5.81
N PRO A 41 -9.13 -13.96 -5.97
CA PRO A 41 -8.27 -13.13 -6.81
C PRO A 41 -6.82 -13.12 -6.33
N PHE A 42 -5.88 -13.06 -7.25
CA PHE A 42 -4.52 -12.62 -6.94
C PHE A 42 -4.40 -11.12 -7.17
N SER A 43 -3.43 -10.50 -6.52
CA SER A 43 -3.10 -9.08 -6.72
C SER A 43 -1.63 -8.90 -7.04
N VAL A 44 -1.35 -8.14 -8.10
CA VAL A 44 -0.01 -7.60 -8.40
C VAL A 44 -0.13 -6.09 -8.48
N GLY A 45 0.68 -5.37 -7.71
CA GLY A 45 0.74 -3.90 -7.77
C GLY A 45 2.16 -3.41 -8.03
N TRP A 46 2.34 -2.37 -8.84
CA TRP A 46 3.61 -1.70 -9.05
C TRP A 46 3.60 -0.33 -8.42
N TYR A 47 4.67 -0.03 -7.67
CA TYR A 47 4.82 1.16 -6.84
C TYR A 47 6.11 1.88 -7.18
N ALA A 48 6.01 3.13 -7.64
CA ALA A 48 7.16 4.02 -7.71
C ALA A 48 7.40 4.67 -6.34
N VAL A 49 8.65 4.84 -5.97
CA VAL A 49 9.06 5.46 -4.69
C VAL A 49 9.95 6.65 -4.99
N ASP A 50 9.56 7.83 -4.53
CA ASP A 50 10.36 9.04 -4.70
C ASP A 50 11.46 9.16 -3.63
N GLU A 51 12.30 10.19 -3.75
CA GLU A 51 13.44 10.44 -2.86
C GLU A 51 13.02 10.76 -1.40
N LYS A 52 11.75 11.13 -1.19
CA LYS A 52 11.17 11.39 0.13
C LYS A 52 10.50 10.18 0.73
N GLY A 53 10.48 9.04 0.00
CA GLY A 53 9.80 7.81 0.40
C GLY A 53 8.28 7.84 0.19
N VAL A 54 7.75 8.81 -0.55
CA VAL A 54 6.34 8.79 -0.98
C VAL A 54 6.17 7.67 -1.99
N MET A 55 5.16 6.85 -1.81
CA MET A 55 4.83 5.75 -2.72
C MET A 55 3.66 6.10 -3.62
N TYR A 56 3.80 5.71 -4.88
CA TYR A 56 2.79 5.90 -5.91
C TYR A 56 2.44 4.55 -6.52
N ARG A 57 1.20 4.05 -6.30
CA ARG A 57 0.71 2.87 -7.04
C ARG A 57 0.44 3.29 -8.47
N ILE A 58 1.26 2.81 -9.41
CA ILE A 58 1.30 3.29 -10.80
C ILE A 58 0.65 2.32 -11.79
N ALA A 59 0.56 1.04 -11.45
CA ALA A 59 -0.07 0.00 -12.24
C ALA A 59 -0.57 -1.13 -11.34
N GLU A 60 -1.51 -1.93 -11.86
CA GLU A 60 -2.04 -3.10 -11.17
C GLU A 60 -2.41 -4.21 -12.17
N TYR A 61 -2.33 -5.46 -11.70
CA TYR A 61 -2.87 -6.62 -12.38
C TYR A 61 -3.63 -7.46 -11.34
N TYR A 62 -4.95 -7.45 -11.46
CA TYR A 62 -5.83 -8.05 -10.48
C TYR A 62 -6.63 -9.19 -11.10
N GLY A 63 -6.48 -10.39 -10.57
CA GLY A 63 -7.01 -11.60 -11.12
C GLY A 63 -8.45 -11.92 -10.68
N CYS A 64 -9.42 -11.01 -10.92
CA CYS A 64 -10.83 -11.27 -10.62
C CYS A 64 -11.67 -11.47 -11.88
N THR A 65 -12.75 -12.25 -11.77
CA THR A 65 -13.70 -12.54 -12.88
C THR A 65 -14.65 -11.39 -13.18
N GLY A 66 -14.72 -10.37 -12.35
CA GLY A 66 -15.77 -9.36 -12.33
C GLY A 66 -16.80 -9.59 -11.23
N THR A 67 -16.92 -10.81 -10.72
CA THR A 67 -17.63 -11.11 -9.46
C THR A 67 -16.69 -10.78 -8.30
N PRO A 68 -17.11 -9.99 -7.29
CA PRO A 68 -16.28 -9.68 -6.14
C PRO A 68 -15.72 -10.94 -5.47
N ASN A 69 -14.43 -10.93 -5.12
CA ASN A 69 -13.74 -11.99 -4.41
C ASN A 69 -13.71 -13.37 -5.15
N GLU A 70 -13.87 -13.39 -6.48
CA GLU A 70 -13.77 -14.59 -7.32
C GLU A 70 -12.56 -14.48 -8.26
N GLY A 71 -11.63 -15.46 -8.16
CA GLY A 71 -10.39 -15.50 -8.95
C GLY A 71 -10.59 -16.11 -10.33
N ILE A 72 -9.77 -15.68 -11.29
CA ILE A 72 -9.80 -16.17 -12.70
C ILE A 72 -9.17 -17.55 -12.90
N LYS A 73 -8.64 -18.17 -11.86
CA LYS A 73 -8.13 -19.56 -11.83
C LYS A 73 -7.02 -19.85 -12.85
N ILE A 74 -6.06 -18.94 -12.97
CA ILE A 74 -4.86 -19.14 -13.78
C ILE A 74 -3.68 -19.60 -12.93
N THR A 75 -2.71 -20.27 -13.58
CA THR A 75 -1.55 -20.84 -12.92
C THR A 75 -0.51 -19.76 -12.53
N PRO A 76 0.38 -20.04 -11.56
CA PRO A 76 1.50 -19.14 -11.26
C PRO A 76 2.37 -18.80 -12.47
N GLN A 77 2.57 -19.74 -13.38
CA GLN A 77 3.33 -19.56 -14.60
C GLN A 77 2.65 -18.56 -15.56
N GLU A 78 1.32 -18.67 -15.71
CA GLU A 78 0.55 -17.72 -16.52
C GLU A 78 0.56 -16.31 -15.90
N ILE A 79 0.47 -16.21 -14.56
CA ILE A 79 0.61 -14.93 -13.87
C ILE A 79 2.01 -14.35 -14.14
N ALA A 80 3.06 -15.16 -14.03
CA ALA A 80 4.44 -14.73 -14.29
C ALA A 80 4.64 -14.27 -15.74
N ALA A 81 4.08 -14.97 -16.71
CA ALA A 81 4.11 -14.56 -18.12
C ALA A 81 3.48 -13.18 -18.33
N ASN A 82 2.29 -12.97 -17.74
CA ASN A 82 1.58 -11.70 -17.83
C ASN A 82 2.31 -10.55 -17.10
N ILE A 83 2.93 -10.83 -15.95
CA ILE A 83 3.80 -9.85 -15.26
C ILE A 83 4.93 -9.40 -16.18
N ARG A 84 5.67 -10.34 -16.77
CA ARG A 84 6.79 -10.03 -17.70
C ARG A 84 6.32 -9.26 -18.91
N GLU A 85 5.17 -9.61 -19.47
CA GLU A 85 4.60 -8.89 -20.60
C GLU A 85 4.22 -7.45 -20.23
N MET A 86 3.59 -7.25 -19.07
CA MET A 86 3.29 -5.91 -18.56
C MET A 86 4.57 -5.09 -18.31
N GLU A 87 5.57 -5.68 -17.67
CA GLU A 87 6.84 -4.99 -17.39
C GLU A 87 7.60 -4.62 -18.68
N ARG A 88 7.43 -5.41 -19.75
CA ARG A 88 8.03 -5.15 -21.05
C ARG A 88 7.30 -4.07 -21.87
N THR A 89 5.96 -3.98 -21.73
CA THR A 89 5.13 -3.19 -22.64
C THR A 89 4.52 -1.94 -22.02
N HIS A 90 4.28 -1.95 -20.69
CA HIS A 90 3.60 -0.85 -20.03
C HIS A 90 4.51 0.40 -19.97
N PRO A 91 4.04 1.57 -20.41
CA PRO A 91 4.87 2.78 -20.51
C PRO A 91 5.58 3.21 -19.23
N LEU A 92 4.97 2.94 -18.06
CA LEU A 92 5.53 3.32 -16.75
C LEU A 92 6.49 2.25 -16.17
N LEU A 93 6.52 1.03 -16.73
CA LEU A 93 7.30 -0.10 -16.21
C LEU A 93 8.46 -0.47 -17.14
N LYS A 94 8.31 -0.19 -18.43
CA LYS A 94 9.28 -0.54 -19.45
C LYS A 94 10.67 0.00 -19.12
N ASP A 95 11.68 -0.85 -19.37
CA ASP A 95 13.10 -0.53 -19.20
C ASP A 95 13.51 -0.16 -17.76
N ARG A 96 12.72 -0.63 -16.76
CA ARG A 96 13.01 -0.42 -15.33
C ARG A 96 13.50 -1.70 -14.66
N GLU A 97 14.41 -1.53 -13.73
CA GLU A 97 14.71 -2.56 -12.75
C GLU A 97 13.59 -2.60 -11.72
N ILE A 98 12.92 -3.76 -11.60
CA ILE A 98 11.76 -3.97 -10.75
C ILE A 98 12.06 -5.07 -9.74
N TYR A 99 11.88 -4.73 -8.47
CA TYR A 99 12.10 -5.58 -7.30
C TYR A 99 10.77 -6.09 -6.76
N GLY A 100 10.68 -7.37 -6.48
CA GLY A 100 9.44 -8.04 -6.15
C GLY A 100 9.36 -8.43 -4.68
N ILE A 101 8.23 -8.14 -4.01
CA ILE A 101 7.92 -8.55 -2.64
C ILE A 101 6.58 -9.25 -2.64
N ALA A 102 6.50 -10.39 -1.96
CA ALA A 102 5.30 -11.21 -1.98
C ALA A 102 4.95 -11.79 -0.61
N ASP A 103 3.69 -12.25 -0.51
CA ASP A 103 3.25 -13.05 0.63
C ASP A 103 4.24 -14.18 0.91
N PRO A 104 4.71 -14.34 2.16
CA PRO A 104 5.54 -15.47 2.55
C PRO A 104 4.99 -16.84 2.20
N SER A 105 3.67 -17.03 2.10
CA SER A 105 3.04 -18.31 1.78
C SER A 105 3.41 -18.84 0.40
N ILE A 106 3.74 -17.96 -0.56
CA ILE A 106 4.13 -18.40 -1.92
C ILE A 106 5.45 -19.17 -1.96
N PHE A 107 6.24 -19.13 -0.89
CA PHE A 107 7.51 -19.84 -0.76
C PHE A 107 7.37 -21.20 -0.08
N ASP A 108 6.16 -21.58 0.34
CA ASP A 108 5.89 -22.86 0.97
C ASP A 108 6.10 -24.01 -0.03
N LYS A 109 6.93 -24.98 0.37
CA LYS A 109 7.26 -26.21 -0.40
C LYS A 109 6.62 -27.47 0.20
N SER A 110 5.78 -27.33 1.23
CA SER A 110 5.20 -28.48 1.95
C SER A 110 4.34 -29.39 1.06
N ARG A 111 3.85 -28.85 -0.06
CA ARG A 111 2.98 -29.56 -1.03
C ARG A 111 3.64 -29.76 -2.40
N GLY A 112 4.98 -29.62 -2.49
CA GLY A 112 5.74 -29.74 -3.73
C GLY A 112 6.47 -28.46 -4.08
N GLU A 113 6.47 -28.10 -5.37
CA GLU A 113 7.11 -26.88 -5.82
C GLU A 113 6.34 -25.62 -5.33
N SER A 114 7.07 -24.63 -4.85
CA SER A 114 6.46 -23.39 -4.37
C SER A 114 5.97 -22.51 -5.53
N VAL A 115 4.96 -21.70 -5.29
CA VAL A 115 4.46 -20.70 -6.25
C VAL A 115 5.60 -19.79 -6.70
N ALA A 116 6.43 -19.30 -5.78
CA ALA A 116 7.62 -18.51 -6.10
C ALA A 116 8.56 -19.25 -7.03
N GLY A 117 8.86 -20.55 -6.76
CA GLY A 117 9.71 -21.37 -7.61
C GLY A 117 9.15 -21.54 -9.02
N MET A 118 7.85 -21.77 -9.16
CA MET A 118 7.18 -21.84 -10.48
C MET A 118 7.29 -20.55 -11.28
N MET A 119 7.27 -19.40 -10.63
CA MET A 119 7.38 -18.08 -11.27
C MET A 119 8.82 -17.70 -11.61
N GLU A 120 9.80 -18.24 -10.87
CA GLU A 120 11.23 -18.01 -11.07
C GLU A 120 11.80 -18.80 -12.25
N GLN A 121 11.16 -19.89 -12.68
CA GLN A 121 11.65 -20.77 -13.74
C GLN A 121 11.70 -20.08 -15.10
N HIS A 122 12.55 -20.66 -15.97
CA HIS A 122 12.56 -20.33 -17.40
C HIS A 122 11.16 -20.61 -18.01
N PRO A 123 10.61 -19.75 -18.86
CA PRO A 123 11.22 -18.52 -19.42
C PRO A 123 10.87 -17.23 -18.64
N TYR A 124 10.21 -17.32 -17.48
CA TYR A 124 9.57 -16.16 -16.84
C TYR A 124 10.55 -15.32 -16.02
N TYR A 125 11.37 -15.96 -15.16
CA TYR A 125 12.34 -15.28 -14.28
C TYR A 125 11.72 -14.13 -13.45
N VAL A 126 10.53 -14.37 -12.88
CA VAL A 126 9.89 -13.44 -11.96
C VAL A 126 10.31 -13.75 -10.54
N LEU A 127 11.20 -12.93 -10.00
CA LEU A 127 11.79 -13.10 -8.68
C LEU A 127 10.99 -12.36 -7.61
N TRP A 128 10.92 -13.00 -6.42
CA TRP A 128 10.24 -12.47 -5.27
C TRP A 128 11.08 -12.58 -4.01
N GLU A 129 10.99 -11.57 -3.16
CA GLU A 129 11.45 -11.63 -1.78
C GLU A 129 10.25 -11.81 -0.84
N LYS A 130 10.51 -12.42 0.32
CA LYS A 130 9.47 -12.61 1.33
C LYS A 130 9.11 -11.29 1.97
N GLY A 131 7.83 -10.94 1.90
CA GLY A 131 7.28 -9.82 2.65
C GLY A 131 7.20 -10.10 4.16
N ASP A 132 7.19 -9.05 4.94
CA ASP A 132 6.83 -9.13 6.36
C ASP A 132 5.30 -9.16 6.47
N ASN A 133 4.75 -10.26 7.01
CA ASN A 133 3.32 -10.43 7.16
C ASN A 133 2.78 -10.03 8.55
N THR A 134 3.55 -9.29 9.35
CA THR A 134 3.11 -8.76 10.64
C THR A 134 1.91 -7.82 10.44
N ARG A 135 0.71 -8.32 10.72
CA ARG A 135 -0.55 -7.66 10.34
C ARG A 135 -0.73 -6.30 10.99
N LEU A 136 -0.54 -6.20 12.31
CA LEU A 136 -0.73 -4.95 13.04
C LEU A 136 0.26 -3.87 12.58
N ALA A 137 1.55 -4.22 12.44
CA ALA A 137 2.55 -3.27 11.95
C ALA A 137 2.23 -2.80 10.52
N GLY A 138 1.82 -3.72 9.65
CA GLY A 138 1.40 -3.41 8.29
C GLY A 138 0.18 -2.49 8.23
N LYS A 139 -0.85 -2.73 9.07
CA LYS A 139 -2.00 -1.83 9.20
C LYS A 139 -1.58 -0.43 9.64
N MET A 140 -0.65 -0.33 10.60
CA MET A 140 -0.13 0.96 11.03
C MET A 140 0.60 1.69 9.89
N GLN A 141 1.32 0.97 9.01
CA GLN A 141 1.93 1.58 7.83
C GLN A 141 0.89 2.14 6.86
N PHE A 142 -0.26 1.50 6.68
CA PHE A 142 -1.37 2.09 5.93
C PHE A 142 -1.84 3.41 6.55
N HIS A 143 -2.10 3.44 7.86
CA HIS A 143 -2.52 4.66 8.56
C HIS A 143 -1.49 5.79 8.40
N TYR A 144 -0.19 5.49 8.57
CA TYR A 144 0.85 6.51 8.45
C TYR A 144 0.97 7.06 7.03
N ARG A 145 0.82 6.20 6.02
CA ARG A 145 0.94 6.61 4.62
C ARG A 145 -0.29 7.32 4.09
N LEU A 146 -1.47 7.01 4.62
CA LEU A 146 -2.73 7.66 4.25
C LEU A 146 -2.99 8.96 5.02
N ALA A 147 -2.27 9.23 6.11
CA ALA A 147 -2.44 10.47 6.86
C ALA A 147 -2.02 11.69 6.02
N PHE A 148 -2.92 12.67 5.90
CA PHE A 148 -2.58 13.94 5.29
C PHE A 148 -1.85 14.85 6.28
N ASP A 149 -0.83 15.51 5.80
CA ASP A 149 -0.19 16.62 6.50
C ASP A 149 -1.07 17.91 6.45
N ARG A 150 -0.55 19.01 7.02
CA ARG A 150 -1.25 20.30 7.03
C ARG A 150 -1.48 20.89 5.64
N GLU A 151 -0.66 20.52 4.67
CA GLU A 151 -0.76 20.96 3.28
C GLU A 151 -1.69 20.06 2.46
N GLY A 152 -2.24 19.01 3.06
CA GLY A 152 -3.07 18.00 2.40
C GLY A 152 -2.27 16.99 1.59
N LYS A 153 -0.97 16.79 1.89
CA LYS A 153 -0.12 15.79 1.24
C LYS A 153 -0.08 14.51 2.07
N ALA A 154 -0.02 13.37 1.40
CA ALA A 154 0.11 12.05 2.00
C ALA A 154 1.45 11.39 1.59
N MET A 155 1.79 10.28 2.25
CA MET A 155 2.96 9.46 1.91
C MET A 155 2.60 8.29 0.97
N PHE A 156 1.36 8.27 0.47
CA PHE A 156 0.89 7.31 -0.52
C PHE A 156 -0.13 7.93 -1.46
N TYR A 157 0.02 7.62 -2.73
CA TYR A 157 -0.92 7.98 -3.79
C TYR A 157 -1.19 6.81 -4.72
N CYS A 158 -2.34 6.82 -5.37
CA CYS A 158 -2.77 5.82 -6.33
C CYS A 158 -3.16 6.51 -7.64
N PHE A 159 -2.64 6.04 -8.76
CA PHE A 159 -3.07 6.53 -10.06
C PHE A 159 -4.52 6.14 -10.32
N LYS A 160 -5.32 7.05 -10.87
CA LYS A 160 -6.74 6.82 -11.19
C LYS A 160 -6.96 5.65 -12.18
N THR A 161 -5.89 5.14 -12.79
CA THR A 161 -5.89 3.95 -13.64
C THR A 161 -5.96 2.65 -12.84
N CYS A 162 -5.59 2.65 -11.55
CA CYS A 162 -5.64 1.50 -10.66
C CYS A 162 -7.06 1.33 -10.08
N LYS A 163 -7.99 0.92 -10.92
CA LYS A 163 -9.43 0.90 -10.62
C LYS A 163 -9.81 -0.11 -9.54
N HIS A 164 -9.10 -1.25 -9.49
CA HIS A 164 -9.40 -2.29 -8.51
C HIS A 164 -8.96 -1.85 -7.11
N PHE A 165 -7.79 -1.21 -6.96
CA PHE A 165 -7.36 -0.62 -5.70
C PHE A 165 -8.37 0.41 -5.20
N ILE A 166 -8.76 1.35 -6.07
CA ILE A 166 -9.72 2.42 -5.74
C ILE A 166 -11.06 1.84 -5.33
N ARG A 167 -11.51 0.74 -5.94
CA ARG A 167 -12.75 0.06 -5.63
C ARG A 167 -12.69 -0.71 -4.31
N THR A 168 -11.61 -1.43 -4.04
CA THR A 168 -11.55 -2.39 -2.91
C THR A 168 -11.19 -1.74 -1.59
N ILE A 169 -10.22 -0.83 -1.56
CA ILE A 169 -9.72 -0.22 -0.32
C ILE A 169 -10.81 0.46 0.54
N PRO A 170 -11.72 1.28 -0.03
CA PRO A 170 -12.77 1.91 0.79
C PRO A 170 -13.82 0.92 1.33
N ASN A 171 -13.90 -0.28 0.77
CA ASN A 171 -14.87 -1.31 1.15
C ASN A 171 -14.34 -2.28 2.21
N LEU A 172 -13.08 -2.16 2.61
CA LEU A 172 -12.52 -2.97 3.70
C LEU A 172 -13.23 -2.68 5.02
N VAL A 173 -13.61 -3.75 5.70
CA VAL A 173 -14.25 -3.71 7.03
C VAL A 173 -13.32 -4.31 8.08
N TYR A 174 -13.54 -3.95 9.34
CA TYR A 174 -12.82 -4.55 10.45
C TYR A 174 -13.37 -5.95 10.75
N ASP A 175 -12.48 -6.84 11.20
CA ASP A 175 -12.85 -8.16 11.71
C ASP A 175 -13.67 -7.99 13.02
N GLU A 176 -14.84 -8.61 13.10
CA GLU A 176 -15.72 -8.52 14.29
C GLU A 176 -15.09 -9.16 15.52
N SER A 177 -14.24 -10.16 15.33
CA SER A 177 -13.57 -10.90 16.42
C SER A 177 -12.20 -10.30 16.78
N ARG A 178 -11.58 -9.58 15.86
CA ARG A 178 -10.29 -8.91 16.01
C ARG A 178 -10.40 -7.46 15.54
N VAL A 179 -11.03 -6.63 16.36
CA VAL A 179 -11.33 -5.22 16.03
C VAL A 179 -10.10 -4.41 15.54
N GLU A 180 -8.90 -4.89 15.84
CA GLU A 180 -7.65 -4.29 15.38
C GLU A 180 -7.20 -4.78 14.00
N ASP A 181 -7.87 -5.78 13.39
CA ASP A 181 -7.53 -6.34 12.08
C ASP A 181 -8.63 -6.09 11.04
N ILE A 182 -8.35 -6.40 9.79
CA ILE A 182 -9.29 -6.34 8.67
C ILE A 182 -9.92 -7.73 8.51
N ASP A 183 -11.22 -7.77 8.17
CA ASP A 183 -11.91 -9.01 7.84
C ASP A 183 -11.32 -9.64 6.57
N THR A 184 -10.71 -10.82 6.73
CA THR A 184 -10.09 -11.58 5.65
C THR A 184 -11.09 -12.43 4.84
N ASN A 185 -12.37 -12.42 5.20
CA ASN A 185 -13.42 -13.07 4.40
C ASN A 185 -13.83 -12.19 3.20
N GLY A 186 -13.49 -10.91 3.24
CA GLY A 186 -13.75 -9.94 2.19
C GLY A 186 -12.75 -9.99 1.03
N GLU A 187 -12.76 -8.96 0.21
CA GLU A 187 -11.85 -8.78 -0.92
C GLU A 187 -10.62 -7.97 -0.48
N ASP A 188 -9.74 -8.60 0.31
CA ASP A 188 -8.59 -7.96 0.97
C ASP A 188 -7.24 -8.16 0.23
N HIS A 189 -7.23 -8.91 -0.88
CA HIS A 189 -6.02 -9.31 -1.60
C HIS A 189 -5.15 -8.13 -2.05
N ILE A 190 -5.76 -7.04 -2.51
CA ILE A 190 -5.04 -5.80 -2.89
C ILE A 190 -4.46 -5.11 -1.64
N TYR A 191 -5.18 -5.15 -0.53
CA TYR A 191 -4.69 -4.61 0.73
C TYR A 191 -3.47 -5.40 1.24
N ASP A 192 -3.54 -6.73 1.23
CA ASP A 192 -2.45 -7.60 1.69
C ASP A 192 -1.21 -7.44 0.79
N GLU A 193 -1.37 -7.45 -0.53
CA GLU A 193 -0.29 -7.15 -1.47
C GLU A 193 0.38 -5.81 -1.18
N CYS A 194 -0.43 -4.75 -1.02
CA CYS A 194 0.06 -3.41 -0.72
C CYS A 194 0.75 -3.33 0.65
N ARG A 195 0.24 -4.06 1.64
CA ARG A 195 0.80 -4.15 2.99
C ARG A 195 2.23 -4.72 2.98
N TYR A 196 2.51 -5.75 2.19
CA TYR A 196 3.87 -6.28 2.03
C TYR A 196 4.83 -5.24 1.46
N VAL A 197 4.39 -4.48 0.48
CA VAL A 197 5.19 -3.38 -0.10
C VAL A 197 5.44 -2.28 0.94
N PHE A 198 4.44 -1.88 1.70
CA PHE A 198 4.60 -0.85 2.74
C PHE A 198 5.56 -1.29 3.85
N MET A 199 5.51 -2.57 4.23
CA MET A 199 6.40 -3.13 5.24
C MET A 199 7.86 -3.26 4.76
N SER A 200 8.09 -3.34 3.46
CA SER A 200 9.46 -3.36 2.91
C SER A 200 10.16 -1.99 3.01
N LYS A 201 9.39 -0.92 3.12
CA LYS A 201 9.87 0.46 3.25
C LYS A 201 9.07 1.21 4.32
N PRO A 202 9.17 0.80 5.59
CA PRO A 202 8.36 1.37 6.65
C PRO A 202 8.72 2.84 6.88
N ILE A 203 7.72 3.65 7.23
CA ILE A 203 7.89 5.04 7.64
C ILE A 203 7.57 5.20 9.13
N ALA A 204 8.19 6.20 9.76
CA ALA A 204 7.87 6.55 11.13
C ALA A 204 6.45 7.14 11.24
N LYS A 205 5.83 6.97 12.41
CA LYS A 205 4.55 7.61 12.71
C LYS A 205 4.63 9.11 12.41
N PRO A 206 3.72 9.68 11.61
CA PRO A 206 3.65 11.11 11.39
C PRO A 206 3.58 11.85 12.74
N ARG A 207 4.43 12.85 12.95
CA ARG A 207 4.34 13.68 14.14
C ARG A 207 3.00 14.41 14.11
N GLN A 208 2.10 14.04 15.01
CA GLN A 208 0.95 14.88 15.32
C GLN A 208 1.51 16.15 15.96
N ILE A 209 1.49 17.25 15.22
CA ILE A 209 1.75 18.54 15.83
C ILE A 209 0.44 18.87 16.55
N GLU A 210 0.45 18.68 17.87
CA GLU A 210 -0.64 19.15 18.70
C GLU A 210 -0.91 20.61 18.32
N ARG A 211 -2.14 20.90 17.87
CA ARG A 211 -2.55 22.27 17.69
C ARG A 211 -2.54 22.88 19.10
N PHE A 212 -1.68 23.81 19.34
CA PHE A 212 -1.82 24.73 20.47
C PHE A 212 -3.13 25.49 20.18
N LEU A 213 -4.22 24.98 20.72
CA LEU A 213 -5.45 25.75 20.76
C LEU A 213 -5.20 26.82 21.83
N PRO A 214 -5.30 28.12 21.49
CA PRO A 214 -5.27 29.14 22.54
C PRO A 214 -6.37 28.77 23.55
N PRO A 215 -6.17 29.06 24.85
CA PRO A 215 -7.17 28.81 25.86
C PRO A 215 -8.53 29.40 25.42
N GLU A 216 -9.61 28.64 25.63
CA GLU A 216 -10.95 29.06 25.24
C GLU A 216 -11.36 30.37 25.93
N ASP A 217 -10.78 30.64 27.10
CA ASP A 217 -10.89 31.90 27.81
C ASP A 217 -9.58 32.70 27.75
N PRO A 218 -9.54 33.87 27.04
CA PRO A 218 -8.35 34.73 26.99
C PRO A 218 -7.91 35.27 28.36
N LEU A 219 -8.77 35.16 29.39
CA LEU A 219 -8.48 35.60 30.75
C LEU A 219 -7.93 34.48 31.64
N ASP A 220 -7.87 33.21 31.17
CA ASP A 220 -7.28 32.11 31.91
C ASP A 220 -5.75 32.13 31.81
N LEU A 221 -5.13 33.15 32.37
CA LEU A 221 -3.70 33.34 32.43
C LEU A 221 -2.95 32.24 33.22
N TYR A 222 -3.67 31.37 33.94
CA TYR A 222 -3.11 30.28 34.74
C TYR A 222 -3.17 28.90 34.05
N ALA A 223 -3.77 28.83 32.86
CA ALA A 223 -3.81 27.58 32.08
C ALA A 223 -2.41 27.17 31.60
N GLU A 224 -1.54 28.14 31.35
CA GLU A 224 -0.15 27.89 30.94
C GLU A 224 0.71 27.27 32.05
N GLU A 225 0.52 27.69 33.31
CA GLU A 225 1.28 27.14 34.45
C GLU A 225 0.93 25.68 34.73
N ARG A 226 -0.32 25.28 34.55
CA ARG A 226 -0.75 23.86 34.72
C ARG A 226 -0.22 22.92 33.64
N ASN A 227 0.12 23.44 32.49
CA ASN A 227 0.71 22.66 31.41
C ASN A 227 2.25 22.62 31.47
N SER A 228 2.92 23.58 32.11
CA SER A 228 4.39 23.56 32.23
C SER A 228 4.89 22.37 33.04
N ASP A 229 4.18 21.94 34.07
CA ASP A 229 4.54 20.77 34.89
C ASP A 229 4.43 19.41 34.13
N LYS A 230 3.72 19.37 33.02
CA LYS A 230 3.64 18.18 32.16
C LYS A 230 4.83 18.02 31.19
N TYR A 231 5.60 19.08 30.96
CA TYR A 231 6.71 19.08 29.99
C TYR A 231 8.09 18.83 30.61
N GLU A 232 8.25 18.82 31.95
CA GLU A 232 9.52 18.49 32.58
C GLU A 232 9.93 17.02 32.52
N PHE A 233 9.02 16.11 32.18
CA PHE A 233 9.31 14.67 32.11
C PHE A 233 9.90 14.16 30.78
N TYR A 234 10.12 15.01 29.79
CA TYR A 234 10.64 14.62 28.48
C TYR A 234 11.97 15.27 28.08
N ARG A 235 12.77 15.70 29.09
CA ARG A 235 14.16 16.11 28.90
C ARG A 235 15.09 15.11 29.59
N ILE A 236 15.26 13.93 29.02
CA ILE A 236 16.46 13.09 29.21
C ILE A 236 16.69 12.37 27.87
#